data_cf38adbbb0494fe3f3bc6062d2bd4dd3
#
_entry.id   cf38adbbb0494fe3f3bc6062d2bd4dd3
#
_cell.length_a   1.000
_cell.length_b   1.000
_cell.length_c   1.000
_cell.angle_alpha   90.00
_cell.angle_beta   90.00
_cell.angle_gamma   90.00
#
_symmetry.space_group_name_H-M   'P 1'
#
loop_
_entity.id
_entity.type
_entity.pdbx_description
1 polymer ?
#
loop_
_entity_poly.entity_id
_entity_poly.type
_entity_poly.pdbx_seq_one_letter_code
_entity_poly.pdbx_strand_id
1 'polypeptide(L)'
;MIVTRADNDAVLTTEDVLLSLCHSVTDVLSAATQSQVRFSGMVQRISKTCLKPDIGCFVLFDGGFSGLVVINFSASAAMELYESYMLSMGLSKEDLAISHTSDEVSNVMGELMNQIVGSFTVKVGRDLQTHITQNQPKMLALNKQVMLSVDTNFDNPEARRVTFFTARNNIFYLELAMDRTEFIRIHNDGMDEEELDPDALIAQTKLAAAKPAPVAAPVANEHDDLLDSLGI
;
A
#
# COMPACT_ATOMS: atom_id res chain seq x y z
N MET A 1 -36.31 29.74 -6.30
CA MET A 1 -36.40 28.46 -5.63
C MET A 1 -35.07 27.75 -5.90
N ILE A 2 -34.11 27.93 -5.01
CA ILE A 2 -32.76 27.40 -5.14
C ILE A 2 -32.80 25.98 -4.60
N VAL A 3 -32.69 24.99 -5.47
CA VAL A 3 -32.52 23.58 -5.07
C VAL A 3 -31.07 23.46 -4.60
N THR A 4 -30.88 23.50 -3.28
CA THR A 4 -29.63 23.07 -2.64
C THR A 4 -29.44 21.58 -2.98
N ARG A 5 -28.39 21.27 -3.74
CA ARG A 5 -27.87 19.91 -3.90
C ARG A 5 -27.56 19.41 -2.49
N ALA A 6 -28.27 18.40 -2.05
CA ALA A 6 -27.91 17.64 -0.85
C ALA A 6 -26.47 17.14 -1.00
N ASP A 7 -25.68 17.28 0.05
CA ASP A 7 -24.37 16.68 0.17
C ASP A 7 -24.48 15.20 -0.15
N ASN A 8 -23.81 14.80 -1.23
CA ASN A 8 -23.76 13.43 -1.68
C ASN A 8 -22.89 12.71 -0.64
N ASP A 9 -23.47 11.84 0.18
CA ASP A 9 -22.69 10.91 1.01
C ASP A 9 -21.64 10.28 0.10
N ALA A 10 -20.35 10.57 0.36
CA ALA A 10 -19.27 10.13 -0.52
C ALA A 10 -19.17 8.60 -0.41
N VAL A 11 -19.76 7.91 -1.38
CA VAL A 11 -19.61 6.46 -1.54
C VAL A 11 -18.30 6.20 -2.25
N LEU A 12 -17.39 5.49 -1.61
CA LEU A 12 -16.14 5.02 -2.23
C LEU A 12 -16.40 3.64 -2.85
N THR A 13 -16.11 3.54 -4.13
CA THR A 13 -16.36 2.34 -4.94
C THR A 13 -15.06 1.60 -5.26
N THR A 14 -15.17 0.39 -5.83
CA THR A 14 -14.01 -0.35 -6.39
C THR A 14 -13.24 0.49 -7.41
N GLU A 15 -13.91 1.34 -8.18
CA GLU A 15 -13.28 2.24 -9.15
C GLU A 15 -12.44 3.33 -8.48
N ASP A 16 -12.87 3.86 -7.35
CA ASP A 16 -12.11 4.85 -6.58
C ASP A 16 -10.87 4.22 -5.96
N VAL A 17 -10.99 3.01 -5.43
CA VAL A 17 -9.86 2.20 -4.94
C VAL A 17 -8.86 1.93 -6.07
N LEU A 18 -9.33 1.55 -7.26
CA LEU A 18 -8.49 1.35 -8.44
C LEU A 18 -7.77 2.64 -8.85
N LEU A 19 -8.48 3.78 -8.85
CA LEU A 19 -7.89 5.06 -9.19
C LEU A 19 -6.80 5.46 -8.20
N SER A 20 -7.03 5.26 -6.91
CA SER A 20 -6.02 5.48 -5.86
C SER A 20 -4.77 4.62 -6.07
N LEU A 21 -4.95 3.35 -6.48
CA LEU A 21 -3.85 2.47 -6.85
C LEU A 21 -3.11 2.96 -8.10
N CYS A 22 -3.81 3.41 -9.14
CA CYS A 22 -3.21 3.98 -10.35
C CYS A 22 -2.35 5.21 -10.02
N HIS A 23 -2.84 6.09 -9.16
CA HIS A 23 -2.05 7.24 -8.70
C HIS A 23 -0.83 6.81 -7.89
N SER A 24 -0.95 5.81 -7.03
CA SER A 24 0.20 5.28 -6.28
C SER A 24 1.27 4.70 -7.20
N VAL A 25 0.88 4.01 -8.28
CA VAL A 25 1.82 3.52 -9.30
C VAL A 25 2.53 4.68 -9.99
N THR A 26 1.79 5.69 -10.46
CA THR A 26 2.39 6.83 -11.18
C THR A 26 3.30 7.66 -10.27
N ASP A 27 2.86 7.96 -9.05
CA ASP A 27 3.60 8.79 -8.11
C ASP A 27 4.91 8.11 -7.69
N VAL A 28 4.83 6.84 -7.30
CA VAL A 28 6.01 6.09 -6.83
C VAL A 28 7.00 5.87 -7.97
N LEU A 29 6.54 5.36 -9.11
CA LEU A 29 7.46 5.09 -10.22
C LEU A 29 8.06 6.37 -10.79
N SER A 30 7.26 7.44 -10.92
CA SER A 30 7.79 8.71 -11.45
C SER A 30 8.81 9.33 -10.49
N ALA A 31 8.56 9.29 -9.19
CA ALA A 31 9.49 9.80 -8.18
C ALA A 31 10.78 8.96 -8.13
N ALA A 32 10.67 7.64 -8.09
CA ALA A 32 11.79 6.73 -7.98
C ALA A 32 12.71 6.77 -9.21
N THR A 33 12.14 6.85 -10.41
CA THR A 33 12.87 6.83 -11.67
C THR A 33 13.21 8.22 -12.21
N GLN A 34 12.75 9.29 -11.57
CA GLN A 34 12.83 10.67 -12.05
C GLN A 34 12.36 10.82 -13.50
N SER A 35 11.39 10.00 -13.90
CA SER A 35 10.84 9.98 -15.25
C SER A 35 9.33 9.80 -15.21
N GLN A 36 8.62 10.37 -16.19
CA GLN A 36 7.17 10.36 -16.20
C GLN A 36 6.61 8.97 -16.50
N VAL A 37 5.78 8.45 -15.59
CA VAL A 37 4.92 7.30 -15.80
C VAL A 37 3.48 7.78 -15.87
N ARG A 38 2.68 7.23 -16.77
CA ARG A 38 1.26 7.61 -16.97
C ARG A 38 0.40 6.39 -17.23
N PHE A 39 -0.88 6.51 -16.99
CA PHE A 39 -1.85 5.44 -17.28
C PHE A 39 -2.94 5.89 -18.23
N SER A 40 -3.58 4.92 -18.88
CA SER A 40 -4.74 5.14 -19.74
C SER A 40 -5.99 5.38 -18.89
N GLY A 41 -6.80 6.36 -19.23
CA GLY A 41 -8.12 6.56 -18.63
C GLY A 41 -9.14 5.45 -18.97
N MET A 42 -8.77 4.48 -19.83
CA MET A 42 -9.61 3.35 -20.20
C MET A 42 -9.31 2.15 -19.31
N VAL A 43 -10.32 1.70 -18.56
CA VAL A 43 -10.26 0.53 -17.69
C VAL A 43 -10.93 -0.66 -18.36
N GLN A 44 -10.25 -1.79 -18.38
CA GLN A 44 -10.78 -3.04 -18.91
C GLN A 44 -11.30 -3.92 -17.78
N ARG A 45 -12.56 -4.39 -17.87
CA ARG A 45 -13.04 -5.48 -17.03
C ARG A 45 -12.43 -6.78 -17.49
N ILE A 46 -11.90 -7.57 -16.58
CA ILE A 46 -11.33 -8.88 -16.84
C ILE A 46 -12.01 -9.93 -15.97
N SER A 47 -12.04 -11.17 -16.42
CA SER A 47 -12.69 -12.26 -15.68
C SER A 47 -11.78 -12.89 -14.63
N LYS A 48 -10.46 -12.73 -14.77
CA LYS A 48 -9.44 -13.25 -13.86
C LYS A 48 -8.13 -12.50 -14.01
N THR A 49 -7.33 -12.51 -12.96
CA THR A 49 -5.97 -11.98 -12.94
C THR A 49 -4.98 -13.04 -13.41
N CYS A 50 -3.95 -12.60 -14.11
CA CYS A 50 -2.92 -13.49 -14.63
C CYS A 50 -1.55 -12.83 -14.55
N LEU A 51 -0.55 -13.61 -14.15
CA LEU A 51 0.84 -13.25 -14.39
C LEU A 51 1.20 -13.56 -15.82
N LYS A 52 1.70 -12.57 -16.54
CA LYS A 52 2.05 -12.61 -17.95
C LYS A 52 3.52 -12.32 -18.15
N PRO A 53 4.11 -12.80 -19.25
CA PRO A 53 5.45 -12.41 -19.65
C PRO A 53 5.57 -10.89 -19.86
N ASP A 54 6.74 -10.29 -19.64
CA ASP A 54 8.01 -10.97 -19.33
C ASP A 54 8.24 -11.09 -17.81
N ILE A 55 7.81 -10.13 -17.01
CA ILE A 55 7.88 -10.13 -15.55
C ILE A 55 6.51 -9.90 -14.97
N GLY A 56 6.01 -10.87 -14.22
CA GLY A 56 4.78 -10.75 -13.42
C GLY A 56 5.11 -10.55 -11.95
N CYS A 57 4.44 -9.60 -11.32
CA CYS A 57 4.50 -9.37 -9.89
C CYS A 57 3.11 -9.40 -9.28
N PHE A 58 2.97 -9.96 -8.09
CA PHE A 58 1.72 -9.87 -7.36
C PHE A 58 1.93 -9.63 -5.86
N VAL A 59 0.94 -8.96 -5.27
CA VAL A 59 0.82 -8.70 -3.83
C VAL A 59 -0.62 -8.88 -3.43
N LEU A 60 -0.83 -9.56 -2.30
CA LEU A 60 -2.11 -9.60 -1.61
C LEU A 60 -2.11 -8.52 -0.54
N PHE A 61 -3.22 -7.84 -0.38
CA PHE A 61 -3.49 -6.97 0.76
C PHE A 61 -4.77 -7.41 1.46
N ASP A 62 -4.83 -7.15 2.76
CA ASP A 62 -5.93 -7.56 3.64
C ASP A 62 -6.11 -6.56 4.79
N GLY A 63 -7.36 -6.41 5.27
CA GLY A 63 -7.71 -5.48 6.33
C GLY A 63 -9.21 -5.26 6.39
N GLY A 64 -9.67 -4.01 6.30
CA GLY A 64 -11.10 -3.71 6.15
C GLY A 64 -11.73 -4.30 4.88
N PHE A 65 -10.90 -4.66 3.91
CA PHE A 65 -11.23 -5.42 2.71
C PHE A 65 -9.97 -6.09 2.14
N SER A 66 -10.15 -7.11 1.33
CA SER A 66 -9.04 -7.90 0.78
C SER A 66 -8.95 -7.72 -0.74
N GLY A 67 -7.74 -7.80 -1.27
CA GLY A 67 -7.52 -7.71 -2.70
C GLY A 67 -6.17 -8.25 -3.16
N LEU A 68 -6.06 -8.39 -4.46
CA LEU A 68 -4.89 -8.84 -5.19
C LEU A 68 -4.48 -7.79 -6.20
N VAL A 69 -3.27 -7.30 -6.10
CA VAL A 69 -2.64 -6.44 -7.11
C VAL A 69 -1.68 -7.28 -7.93
N VAL A 70 -1.81 -7.23 -9.23
CA VAL A 70 -0.88 -7.85 -10.19
C VAL A 70 -0.33 -6.77 -11.10
N ILE A 71 0.99 -6.72 -11.31
CA ILE A 71 1.60 -5.89 -12.35
C ILE A 71 2.39 -6.79 -13.29
N ASN A 72 2.14 -6.63 -14.59
CA ASN A 72 2.82 -7.35 -15.65
C ASN A 72 3.64 -6.38 -16.48
N PHE A 73 4.95 -6.48 -16.38
CA PHE A 73 5.90 -5.64 -17.11
C PHE A 73 6.37 -6.36 -18.37
N SER A 74 6.40 -5.64 -19.50
CA SER A 74 7.23 -6.07 -20.64
C SER A 74 8.72 -5.97 -20.26
N ALA A 75 9.58 -6.76 -20.90
CA ALA A 75 11.02 -6.67 -20.70
C ALA A 75 11.54 -5.24 -20.88
N SER A 76 11.02 -4.54 -21.90
CA SER A 76 11.41 -3.15 -22.18
C SER A 76 11.00 -2.19 -21.07
N ALA A 77 9.77 -2.34 -20.52
CA ALA A 77 9.30 -1.50 -19.43
C ALA A 77 10.10 -1.76 -18.14
N ALA A 78 10.32 -3.03 -17.81
CA ALA A 78 11.10 -3.40 -16.63
C ALA A 78 12.53 -2.86 -16.69
N MET A 79 13.21 -3.04 -17.83
CA MET A 79 14.57 -2.55 -18.00
C MET A 79 14.65 -1.02 -17.97
N GLU A 80 13.69 -0.31 -18.58
CA GLU A 80 13.67 1.15 -18.52
C GLU A 80 13.49 1.66 -17.08
N LEU A 81 12.55 1.09 -16.33
CA LEU A 81 12.31 1.47 -14.94
C LEU A 81 13.54 1.13 -14.06
N TYR A 82 14.11 -0.05 -14.24
CA TYR A 82 15.32 -0.48 -13.54
C TYR A 82 16.48 0.47 -13.81
N GLU A 83 16.83 0.70 -15.10
CA GLU A 83 17.92 1.58 -15.49
C GLU A 83 17.75 2.99 -14.90
N SER A 84 16.53 3.56 -15.06
CA SER A 84 16.25 4.90 -14.58
C SER A 84 16.35 5.00 -13.06
N TYR A 85 15.86 3.98 -12.33
CA TYR A 85 15.95 3.91 -10.89
C TYR A 85 17.40 3.82 -10.41
N MET A 86 18.19 2.90 -10.97
CA MET A 86 19.58 2.70 -10.57
C MET A 86 20.45 3.92 -10.89
N LEU A 87 20.23 4.57 -12.04
CA LEU A 87 20.90 5.82 -12.39
C LEU A 87 20.54 6.96 -11.44
N SER A 88 19.25 7.04 -11.00
CA SER A 88 18.82 8.03 -10.00
C SER A 88 19.50 7.82 -8.64
N MET A 89 19.87 6.57 -8.33
CA MET A 89 20.63 6.21 -7.12
C MET A 89 22.15 6.45 -7.27
N GLY A 90 22.62 6.89 -8.45
CA GLY A 90 24.02 7.25 -8.69
C GLY A 90 24.90 6.11 -9.22
N LEU A 91 24.32 4.97 -9.63
CA LEU A 91 25.09 3.90 -10.28
C LEU A 91 25.51 4.33 -11.70
N SER A 92 26.65 3.80 -12.16
CA SER A 92 27.10 4.00 -13.55
C SER A 92 26.38 3.05 -14.51
N LYS A 93 26.24 3.43 -15.77
CA LYS A 93 25.59 2.57 -16.77
C LYS A 93 26.32 1.24 -16.98
N GLU A 94 27.63 1.22 -16.72
CA GLU A 94 28.49 0.05 -16.91
C GLU A 94 28.24 -1.03 -15.85
N ASP A 95 27.70 -0.62 -14.68
CA ASP A 95 27.40 -1.51 -13.56
C ASP A 95 25.97 -2.06 -13.60
N LEU A 96 25.17 -1.66 -14.60
CA LEU A 96 23.77 -2.08 -14.67
C LEU A 96 23.62 -3.46 -15.28
N ALA A 97 22.64 -4.21 -14.75
CA ALA A 97 22.24 -5.48 -15.35
C ALA A 97 21.71 -5.28 -16.78
N ILE A 98 22.10 -6.18 -17.66
CA ILE A 98 21.75 -6.15 -19.09
C ILE A 98 20.52 -7.02 -19.45
N SER A 99 20.04 -7.81 -18.50
CA SER A 99 18.91 -8.73 -18.71
C SER A 99 17.80 -8.50 -17.72
N HIS A 100 16.56 -8.42 -18.22
CA HIS A 100 15.37 -8.33 -17.39
C HIS A 100 15.13 -9.58 -16.50
N THR A 101 15.86 -10.68 -16.76
CA THR A 101 15.77 -11.92 -15.97
C THR A 101 16.83 -12.00 -14.87
N SER A 102 17.66 -10.97 -14.70
CA SER A 102 18.65 -10.95 -13.62
C SER A 102 18.01 -10.75 -12.24
N ASP A 103 18.67 -11.23 -11.21
CA ASP A 103 18.22 -11.07 -9.83
C ASP A 103 18.19 -9.60 -9.41
N GLU A 104 19.11 -8.78 -9.92
CA GLU A 104 19.14 -7.34 -9.63
C GLU A 104 17.88 -6.64 -10.14
N VAL A 105 17.46 -6.93 -11.37
CA VAL A 105 16.23 -6.37 -11.93
C VAL A 105 15.03 -6.86 -11.13
N SER A 106 14.98 -8.14 -10.81
CA SER A 106 13.91 -8.73 -10.03
C SER A 106 13.79 -8.08 -8.64
N ASN A 107 14.92 -7.86 -7.96
CA ASN A 107 14.96 -7.23 -6.64
C ASN A 107 14.48 -5.78 -6.68
N VAL A 108 14.96 -4.99 -7.65
CA VAL A 108 14.52 -3.60 -7.84
C VAL A 108 13.03 -3.50 -8.15
N MET A 109 12.54 -4.33 -9.06
CA MET A 109 11.10 -4.35 -9.40
C MET A 109 10.25 -4.78 -8.21
N GLY A 110 10.74 -5.71 -7.38
CA GLY A 110 10.11 -6.11 -6.12
C GLY A 110 10.05 -4.97 -5.12
N GLU A 111 11.13 -4.21 -4.98
CA GLU A 111 11.18 -3.03 -4.10
C GLU A 111 10.22 -1.93 -4.58
N LEU A 112 10.22 -1.60 -5.87
CA LEU A 112 9.28 -0.65 -6.45
C LEU A 112 7.82 -1.08 -6.23
N MET A 113 7.52 -2.38 -6.40
CA MET A 113 6.19 -2.92 -6.14
C MET A 113 5.80 -2.78 -4.67
N ASN A 114 6.73 -3.03 -3.74
CA ASN A 114 6.49 -2.87 -2.31
C ASN A 114 6.16 -1.41 -1.96
N GLN A 115 6.89 -0.45 -2.52
CA GLN A 115 6.63 0.98 -2.34
C GLN A 115 5.27 1.39 -2.94
N ILE A 116 4.90 0.88 -4.12
CA ILE A 116 3.61 1.15 -4.75
C ILE A 116 2.47 0.71 -3.84
N VAL A 117 2.49 -0.57 -3.43
CA VAL A 117 1.39 -1.12 -2.61
C VAL A 117 1.39 -0.50 -1.21
N GLY A 118 2.56 -0.20 -0.64
CA GLY A 118 2.67 0.55 0.61
C GLY A 118 2.05 1.94 0.52
N SER A 119 2.36 2.71 -0.54
CA SER A 119 1.72 4.01 -0.79
C SER A 119 0.20 3.90 -0.95
N PHE A 120 -0.25 2.90 -1.69
CA PHE A 120 -1.67 2.62 -1.91
C PHE A 120 -2.40 2.29 -0.60
N THR A 121 -1.88 1.35 0.20
CA THR A 121 -2.53 0.91 1.45
C THR A 121 -2.61 2.03 2.48
N VAL A 122 -1.61 2.92 2.53
CA VAL A 122 -1.65 4.11 3.41
C VAL A 122 -2.71 5.10 2.94
N LYS A 123 -2.81 5.38 1.63
CA LYS A 123 -3.82 6.31 1.09
C LYS A 123 -5.23 5.78 1.34
N VAL A 124 -5.52 4.56 0.90
CA VAL A 124 -6.85 3.97 1.02
C VAL A 124 -7.21 3.68 2.48
N GLY A 125 -6.24 3.26 3.31
CA GLY A 125 -6.45 3.06 4.74
C GLY A 125 -6.87 4.35 5.45
N ARG A 126 -6.31 5.51 5.05
CA ARG A 126 -6.72 6.82 5.55
C ARG A 126 -8.14 7.19 5.09
N ASP A 127 -8.41 7.03 3.77
CA ASP A 127 -9.71 7.39 3.19
C ASP A 127 -10.86 6.57 3.78
N LEU A 128 -10.60 5.28 4.07
CA LEU A 128 -11.56 4.34 4.64
C LEU A 128 -11.48 4.24 6.18
N GLN A 129 -10.58 4.97 6.82
CA GLN A 129 -10.32 4.89 8.27
C GLN A 129 -10.12 3.43 8.76
N THR A 130 -9.42 2.63 7.95
CA THR A 130 -9.16 1.22 8.24
C THR A 130 -7.67 0.90 8.12
N HIS A 131 -7.25 -0.14 8.84
CA HIS A 131 -5.89 -0.64 8.72
C HIS A 131 -5.82 -1.69 7.61
N ILE A 132 -4.89 -1.49 6.67
CA ILE A 132 -4.64 -2.43 5.57
C ILE A 132 -3.20 -2.92 5.66
N THR A 133 -3.03 -4.24 5.65
CA THR A 133 -1.72 -4.90 5.61
C THR A 133 -1.48 -5.48 4.23
N GLN A 134 -0.21 -5.69 3.89
CA GLN A 134 0.19 -6.33 2.63
C GLN A 134 1.23 -7.41 2.90
N ASN A 135 1.25 -8.44 2.06
CA ASN A 135 2.34 -9.41 2.07
C ASN A 135 3.52 -8.91 1.22
N GLN A 136 4.65 -9.63 1.29
CA GLN A 136 5.79 -9.35 0.41
C GLN A 136 5.44 -9.58 -1.06
N PRO A 137 5.86 -8.69 -1.98
CA PRO A 137 5.75 -8.90 -3.42
C PRO A 137 6.39 -10.22 -3.85
N LYS A 138 5.71 -10.92 -4.76
CA LYS A 138 6.23 -12.12 -5.41
C LYS A 138 6.48 -11.79 -6.88
N MET A 139 7.76 -11.90 -7.27
CA MET A 139 8.22 -11.63 -8.61
C MET A 139 8.48 -12.93 -9.37
N LEU A 140 8.05 -13.00 -10.62
CA LEU A 140 8.27 -14.13 -11.50
C LEU A 140 8.68 -13.64 -12.89
N ALA A 141 9.88 -14.01 -13.31
CA ALA A 141 10.26 -13.91 -14.72
C ALA A 141 9.62 -15.08 -15.49
N LEU A 142 8.80 -14.77 -16.45
CA LEU A 142 8.01 -15.76 -17.19
C LEU A 142 8.47 -15.85 -18.63
N ASN A 143 8.58 -17.09 -19.14
CA ASN A 143 8.80 -17.32 -20.55
C ASN A 143 7.54 -16.89 -21.34
N LYS A 144 7.72 -16.38 -22.58
CA LYS A 144 6.65 -15.89 -23.45
C LYS A 144 5.51 -16.88 -23.70
N GLN A 145 5.73 -18.16 -23.47
CA GLN A 145 4.74 -19.23 -23.63
C GLN A 145 3.98 -19.56 -22.35
N VAL A 146 4.35 -18.95 -21.21
CA VAL A 146 3.77 -19.29 -19.90
C VAL A 146 2.91 -18.13 -19.42
N MET A 147 1.71 -18.45 -18.99
CA MET A 147 0.81 -17.55 -18.28
C MET A 147 0.27 -18.28 -17.05
N LEU A 148 0.37 -17.65 -15.90
CA LEU A 148 -0.11 -18.20 -14.63
C LEU A 148 -1.37 -17.47 -14.20
N SER A 149 -2.48 -18.20 -14.06
CA SER A 149 -3.69 -17.65 -13.44
C SER A 149 -3.51 -17.59 -11.94
N VAL A 150 -3.90 -16.45 -11.35
CA VAL A 150 -3.92 -16.27 -9.90
C VAL A 150 -5.39 -16.15 -9.50
N ASP A 151 -5.87 -17.22 -8.87
CA ASP A 151 -7.24 -17.24 -8.35
C ASP A 151 -7.22 -16.86 -6.85
N THR A 152 -8.18 -16.07 -6.46
CA THR A 152 -8.40 -15.62 -5.09
C THR A 152 -9.76 -16.14 -4.63
N ASN A 153 -9.86 -16.47 -3.34
CA ASN A 153 -11.11 -16.95 -2.76
C ASN A 153 -11.99 -15.77 -2.32
N PHE A 154 -12.40 -14.95 -3.29
CA PHE A 154 -13.34 -13.86 -3.08
C PHE A 154 -14.77 -14.33 -3.35
N ASP A 155 -15.74 -13.78 -2.61
CA ASP A 155 -17.15 -14.17 -2.73
C ASP A 155 -17.80 -13.63 -4.01
N ASN A 156 -17.50 -12.38 -4.37
CA ASN A 156 -18.02 -11.70 -5.57
C ASN A 156 -16.91 -10.89 -6.24
N PRO A 157 -15.90 -11.56 -6.85
CA PRO A 157 -14.72 -10.89 -7.35
C PRO A 157 -15.01 -9.97 -8.53
N GLU A 158 -14.49 -8.77 -8.45
CA GLU A 158 -14.34 -7.86 -9.58
C GLU A 158 -12.88 -7.69 -9.93
N ALA A 159 -12.56 -7.84 -11.22
CA ALA A 159 -11.21 -7.65 -11.69
C ALA A 159 -11.15 -6.59 -12.79
N ARG A 160 -10.17 -5.72 -12.69
CA ARG A 160 -9.93 -4.58 -13.59
C ARG A 160 -8.49 -4.60 -14.05
N ARG A 161 -8.28 -4.15 -15.29
CA ARG A 161 -6.95 -3.93 -15.87
C ARG A 161 -6.82 -2.51 -16.37
N VAL A 162 -5.67 -1.90 -16.06
CA VAL A 162 -5.28 -0.59 -16.55
C VAL A 162 -3.96 -0.69 -17.29
N THR A 163 -3.83 0.01 -18.40
CA THR A 163 -2.60 0.09 -19.18
C THR A 163 -1.78 1.27 -18.73
N PHE A 164 -0.50 1.03 -18.47
CA PHE A 164 0.49 2.05 -18.11
C PHE A 164 1.55 2.20 -19.19
N PHE A 165 2.17 3.37 -19.20
CA PHE A 165 3.21 3.74 -20.14
C PHE A 165 4.36 4.40 -19.40
N THR A 166 5.58 3.95 -19.68
CA THR A 166 6.80 4.60 -19.23
C THR A 166 7.09 5.86 -20.07
N ALA A 167 8.12 6.61 -19.72
CA ALA A 167 8.55 7.78 -20.47
C ALA A 167 8.89 7.47 -21.93
N ARG A 168 9.46 6.30 -22.22
CA ARG A 168 9.76 5.81 -23.58
C ARG A 168 8.58 5.10 -24.26
N ASN A 169 7.37 5.20 -23.68
CA ASN A 169 6.15 4.51 -24.15
C ASN A 169 6.20 2.97 -24.10
N ASN A 170 7.07 2.39 -23.29
CA ASN A 170 7.01 0.97 -22.99
C ASN A 170 5.78 0.67 -22.13
N ILE A 171 5.12 -0.46 -22.43
CA ILE A 171 3.81 -0.79 -21.85
C ILE A 171 3.98 -1.79 -20.70
N PHE A 172 3.20 -1.56 -19.63
CA PHE A 172 2.94 -2.54 -18.59
C PHE A 172 1.47 -2.47 -18.15
N TYR A 173 1.01 -3.50 -17.46
CA TYR A 173 -0.38 -3.63 -17.07
C TYR A 173 -0.50 -3.78 -15.57
N LEU A 174 -1.42 -3.03 -14.99
CA LEU A 174 -1.89 -3.22 -13.62
C LEU A 174 -3.20 -3.98 -13.67
N GLU A 175 -3.34 -5.02 -12.87
CA GLU A 175 -4.60 -5.72 -12.62
C GLU A 175 -4.91 -5.64 -11.12
N LEU A 176 -6.14 -5.26 -10.78
CA LEU A 176 -6.68 -5.30 -9.43
C LEU A 176 -7.84 -6.28 -9.41
N ALA A 177 -7.81 -7.22 -8.48
CA ALA A 177 -8.96 -8.05 -8.14
C ALA A 177 -9.30 -7.86 -6.66
N MET A 178 -10.57 -7.66 -6.36
CA MET A 178 -11.11 -7.54 -5.01
C MET A 178 -12.59 -7.90 -5.02
N ASP A 179 -13.17 -8.16 -3.87
CA ASP A 179 -14.62 -8.24 -3.78
C ASP A 179 -15.26 -6.91 -4.13
N ARG A 180 -16.37 -6.98 -4.86
CA ARG A 180 -17.18 -5.80 -5.13
C ARG A 180 -17.62 -5.17 -3.80
N THR A 181 -17.16 -3.95 -3.57
CA THR A 181 -17.37 -3.26 -2.31
C THR A 181 -17.79 -1.82 -2.56
N GLU A 182 -18.74 -1.36 -1.77
CA GLU A 182 -19.14 0.05 -1.67
C GLU A 182 -18.95 0.47 -0.21
N PHE A 183 -18.17 1.51 0.02
CA PHE A 183 -17.95 2.06 1.35
C PHE A 183 -18.78 3.34 1.47
N ILE A 184 -19.66 3.38 2.46
CA ILE A 184 -20.50 4.53 2.75
C ILE A 184 -19.99 5.20 4.01
N ARG A 185 -19.63 6.49 3.93
CA ARG A 185 -19.22 7.25 5.09
C ARG A 185 -20.45 7.53 5.97
N ILE A 186 -20.44 7.01 7.18
CA ILE A 186 -21.46 7.31 8.18
C ILE A 186 -21.05 8.61 8.87
N HIS A 187 -21.85 9.69 8.66
CA HIS A 187 -21.69 10.91 9.44
C HIS A 187 -22.20 10.68 10.86
N ASN A 188 -21.30 10.82 11.82
CA ASN A 188 -21.67 10.78 13.23
C ASN A 188 -21.85 12.22 13.72
N ASP A 189 -23.06 12.74 13.67
CA ASP A 189 -23.45 14.14 14.02
C ASP A 189 -23.10 14.55 15.47
N GLY A 190 -22.16 13.92 16.12
CA GLY A 190 -21.82 14.16 17.50
C GLY A 190 -20.33 14.06 17.87
N MET A 191 -19.46 13.75 16.94
CA MET A 191 -18.03 13.82 17.14
C MET A 191 -17.43 14.85 16.17
N ASP A 192 -17.20 16.06 16.65
CA ASP A 192 -16.29 16.98 15.99
C ASP A 192 -14.98 16.21 15.73
N GLU A 193 -14.59 16.10 14.47
CA GLU A 193 -13.24 15.68 14.10
C GLU A 193 -12.27 16.75 14.66
N GLU A 194 -11.89 16.61 15.94
CA GLU A 194 -10.63 17.21 16.36
C GLU A 194 -9.57 16.55 15.50
N GLU A 195 -9.12 17.24 14.46
CA GLU A 195 -7.85 16.93 13.80
C GLU A 195 -6.82 16.82 14.92
N LEU A 196 -6.52 15.57 15.33
CA LEU A 196 -5.46 15.28 16.29
C LEU A 196 -4.15 15.67 15.60
N ASP A 197 -3.78 16.94 15.76
CA ASP A 197 -2.47 17.43 15.33
C ASP A 197 -1.40 16.54 15.99
N PRO A 198 -0.59 15.80 15.23
CA PRO A 198 0.42 14.92 15.77
C PRO A 198 1.41 15.65 16.69
N ASP A 199 1.67 16.93 16.42
CA ASP A 199 2.55 17.76 17.23
C ASP A 199 1.89 18.14 18.55
N ALA A 200 0.58 18.33 18.59
CA ALA A 200 -0.18 18.57 19.83
C ALA A 200 -0.20 17.33 20.74
N LEU A 201 -0.33 16.12 20.17
CA LEU A 201 -0.23 14.85 20.89
C LEU A 201 1.15 14.62 21.51
N ILE A 202 2.21 14.93 20.77
CA ILE A 202 3.59 14.84 21.27
C ILE A 202 3.82 15.86 22.39
N ALA A 203 3.28 17.07 22.26
CA ALA A 203 3.38 18.10 23.31
C ALA A 203 2.62 17.70 24.59
N GLN A 204 1.42 17.13 24.47
CA GLN A 204 0.65 16.62 25.63
C GLN A 204 1.36 15.46 26.32
N THR A 205 1.96 14.53 25.56
CA THR A 205 2.71 13.40 26.14
C THR A 205 3.97 13.88 26.89
N LYS A 206 4.67 14.88 26.37
CA LYS A 206 5.81 15.52 27.07
C LYS A 206 5.41 16.26 28.32
N LEU A 207 4.26 16.94 28.32
CA LEU A 207 3.71 17.62 29.49
C LEU A 207 3.23 16.64 30.58
N ALA A 208 2.66 15.50 30.19
CA ALA A 208 2.26 14.44 31.12
C ALA A 208 3.48 13.77 31.77
N ALA A 209 4.57 13.59 31.02
CA ALA A 209 5.82 13.03 31.52
C ALA A 209 6.61 13.99 32.42
N ALA A 210 6.34 15.29 32.35
CA ALA A 210 7.00 16.35 33.17
C ALA A 210 6.32 16.64 34.52
N LYS A 211 5.18 15.99 34.84
CA LYS A 211 4.57 16.09 36.17
C LYS A 211 5.36 15.20 37.13
N PRO A 212 5.97 15.77 38.20
CA PRO A 212 6.65 14.95 39.21
C PRO A 212 5.61 14.05 39.90
N ALA A 213 5.94 12.78 40.01
CA ALA A 213 5.14 11.79 40.74
C ALA A 213 4.92 12.30 42.18
N PRO A 214 3.74 12.13 42.78
CA PRO A 214 3.51 12.45 44.15
C PRO A 214 4.45 11.59 45.02
N VAL A 215 5.22 12.22 45.89
CA VAL A 215 6.10 11.55 46.85
C VAL A 215 5.24 10.62 47.71
N ALA A 216 5.41 9.34 47.59
CA ALA A 216 4.77 8.36 48.45
C ALA A 216 5.29 8.54 49.88
N ALA A 217 4.38 8.70 50.85
CA ALA A 217 4.69 8.65 52.28
C ALA A 217 5.29 7.30 52.64
N PRO A 218 6.21 7.25 53.64
CA PRO A 218 6.86 5.99 54.02
C PRO A 218 5.84 5.00 54.56
N VAL A 219 5.70 3.86 53.89
CA VAL A 219 4.95 2.70 54.39
C VAL A 219 5.78 2.09 55.52
N ALA A 220 5.20 1.99 56.73
CA ALA A 220 5.77 1.30 57.85
C ALA A 220 5.93 -0.21 57.50
N ASN A 221 7.09 -0.76 57.86
CA ASN A 221 7.42 -2.17 57.69
C ASN A 221 6.53 -3.05 58.62
N GLU A 222 5.53 -3.71 58.04
CA GLU A 222 4.81 -4.84 58.64
C GLU A 222 5.45 -6.18 58.26
N HIS A 223 6.75 -6.33 58.46
CA HIS A 223 7.43 -7.60 58.17
C HIS A 223 8.10 -8.23 59.35
N ASP A 224 7.98 -7.67 60.56
CA ASP A 224 8.61 -8.26 61.77
C ASP A 224 7.68 -9.22 62.56
N ASP A 225 6.36 -9.24 62.28
CA ASP A 225 5.42 -10.10 63.03
C ASP A 225 5.21 -11.52 62.46
N LEU A 226 5.82 -11.87 61.33
CA LEU A 226 5.63 -13.19 60.70
C LEU A 226 6.69 -14.21 61.05
N LEU A 227 7.80 -13.82 61.64
CA LEU A 227 8.88 -14.76 62.05
C LEU A 227 8.68 -15.33 63.43
N ASP A 228 7.93 -14.66 64.32
CA ASP A 228 7.64 -15.17 65.67
C ASP A 228 6.50 -16.21 65.71
N SER A 229 5.74 -16.38 64.66
CA SER A 229 4.65 -17.37 64.60
C SER A 229 5.05 -18.76 64.08
N LEU A 230 6.26 -18.94 63.59
CA LEU A 230 6.73 -20.20 62.97
C LEU A 230 7.76 -20.98 63.84
N GLY A 231 8.13 -20.51 65.01
CA GLY A 231 8.79 -21.33 66.04
C GLY A 231 10.10 -22.01 65.57
N ILE A 232 10.95 -21.33 64.81
CA ILE A 232 12.29 -21.82 64.48
C ILE A 232 13.30 -20.72 64.76
#